data_15cc85d351f4b87e9c329244ce78abe8
#
_entry.id   15cc85d351f4b87e9c329244ce78abe8
#
_cell.length_a   1.000
_cell.length_b   1.000
_cell.length_c   1.000
_cell.angle_alpha   90.00
_cell.angle_beta   90.00
_cell.angle_gamma   90.00
#
_symmetry.space_group_name_H-M   'P 1'
#
loop_
_entity.id
_entity.type
_entity.pdbx_description
1 polymer ?
#
loop_
_entity_poly.entity_id
_entity_poly.type
_entity_poly.pdbx_seq_one_letter_code
_entity_poly.pdbx_strand_id
1 'polypeptide(L)'
;GKMDDPVIFTKDCVSFIQPGDSSIGLKKGNKITLEQALYATLLASANEAAYAVGANVGKNAGHDYNWFVQQMNVRCKELGGNNSHFANTNGLHDPNHYTCARDMALIGRELFKHPEFFKIVQTLNYTIPKSKTVEKHEFYQKHKMLWPGGSYYYKYAVGGKTGFTSDALATLITMAKKGDTKLVCVVMRTHGRNIFPDTRHLFDYAFKNFKKTPVSGNETSKDVGEILADENSGYVMLPKGVKFSDLKMKMEVDKSMPSEAILTEAILSEVQERS
;
A
#
# COMPACT_ATOMS: atom_id res chain seq x y z
N GLY A 1 -4.40 2.78 17.47
CA GLY A 1 -3.62 2.12 18.52
C GLY A 1 -2.20 2.65 18.58
N LYS A 2 -1.54 2.47 19.69
CA LYS A 2 -0.11 2.77 19.85
C LYS A 2 0.71 1.53 19.47
N MET A 3 1.96 1.71 19.07
CA MET A 3 2.83 0.60 18.64
C MET A 3 3.13 -0.40 19.76
N ASP A 4 3.05 0.04 21.01
CA ASP A 4 3.23 -0.79 22.21
C ASP A 4 1.94 -1.44 22.74
N ASP A 5 0.79 -1.14 22.12
CA ASP A 5 -0.48 -1.78 22.50
C ASP A 5 -0.38 -3.30 22.40
N PRO A 6 -0.95 -4.03 23.36
CA PRO A 6 -0.91 -5.49 23.36
C PRO A 6 -1.81 -6.08 22.26
N VAL A 7 -1.27 -6.98 21.47
CA VAL A 7 -2.01 -7.86 20.55
C VAL A 7 -2.06 -9.26 21.15
N ILE A 8 -3.26 -9.71 21.46
CA ILE A 8 -3.53 -11.01 22.09
C ILE A 8 -4.09 -11.96 21.04
N PHE A 9 -3.49 -13.13 20.91
CA PHE A 9 -3.90 -14.17 19.97
C PHE A 9 -4.99 -15.03 20.59
N THR A 10 -6.21 -14.90 20.09
CA THR A 10 -7.34 -15.75 20.45
C THR A 10 -7.34 -17.06 19.66
N LYS A 11 -8.28 -17.97 19.92
CA LYS A 11 -8.47 -19.18 19.10
C LYS A 11 -8.72 -18.80 17.64
N ASP A 12 -9.53 -17.80 17.37
CA ASP A 12 -9.92 -17.39 16.01
C ASP A 12 -8.74 -16.82 15.21
N CYS A 13 -7.75 -16.22 15.89
CA CYS A 13 -6.54 -15.73 15.22
C CYS A 13 -5.68 -16.85 14.60
N VAL A 14 -5.81 -18.09 15.06
CA VAL A 14 -4.88 -19.17 14.72
C VAL A 14 -5.54 -20.43 14.16
N SER A 15 -6.85 -20.64 14.41
CA SER A 15 -7.54 -21.90 14.07
C SER A 15 -7.78 -22.10 12.57
N PHE A 16 -7.69 -21.07 11.76
CA PHE A 16 -7.89 -21.13 10.32
C PHE A 16 -6.60 -21.48 9.54
N ILE A 17 -5.43 -21.40 10.19
CA ILE A 17 -4.14 -21.65 9.53
C ILE A 17 -4.06 -23.12 9.09
N GLN A 18 -3.78 -23.32 7.81
CA GLN A 18 -3.60 -24.63 7.20
C GLN A 18 -2.13 -24.90 6.86
N PRO A 19 -1.72 -26.16 6.70
CA PRO A 19 -0.40 -26.50 6.18
C PRO A 19 -0.13 -25.81 4.84
N GLY A 20 0.99 -25.08 4.76
CA GLY A 20 1.36 -24.28 3.58
C GLY A 20 1.03 -22.80 3.68
N ASP A 21 0.17 -22.38 4.61
CA ASP A 21 -0.10 -20.98 4.86
C ASP A 21 1.14 -20.27 5.46
N SER A 22 1.28 -18.99 5.12
CA SER A 22 2.33 -18.17 5.73
C SER A 22 1.99 -17.90 7.21
N SER A 23 2.84 -18.39 8.12
CA SER A 23 2.70 -18.25 9.57
C SER A 23 4.09 -18.17 10.23
N ILE A 24 4.18 -17.54 11.39
CA ILE A 24 5.37 -17.62 12.27
C ILE A 24 5.12 -18.54 13.48
N GLY A 25 3.98 -19.23 13.50
CA GLY A 25 3.67 -20.24 14.51
C GLY A 25 3.18 -19.67 15.85
N LEU A 26 2.59 -18.48 15.88
CA LEU A 26 1.97 -17.93 17.08
C LEU A 26 0.71 -18.73 17.45
N LYS A 27 0.47 -18.89 18.75
CA LYS A 27 -0.57 -19.76 19.30
C LYS A 27 -1.57 -18.96 20.13
N LYS A 28 -2.75 -19.56 20.37
CA LYS A 28 -3.73 -19.02 21.34
C LYS A 28 -3.05 -18.72 22.67
N GLY A 29 -3.30 -17.52 23.20
CA GLY A 29 -2.74 -17.04 24.46
C GLY A 29 -1.40 -16.29 24.29
N ASN A 30 -0.77 -16.35 23.13
CA ASN A 30 0.41 -15.51 22.86
C ASN A 30 0.02 -14.02 22.94
N LYS A 31 0.96 -13.21 23.41
CA LYS A 31 0.82 -11.76 23.53
C LYS A 31 2.10 -11.09 23.05
N ILE A 32 1.98 -10.24 22.06
CA ILE A 32 3.07 -9.42 21.51
C ILE A 32 2.60 -7.97 21.37
N THR A 33 3.47 -7.04 21.01
CA THR A 33 3.07 -5.65 20.75
C THR A 33 2.46 -5.51 19.34
N LEU A 34 1.71 -4.43 19.12
CA LEU A 34 1.20 -4.09 17.79
C LEU A 34 2.35 -3.93 16.77
N GLU A 35 3.44 -3.28 17.17
CA GLU A 35 4.63 -3.16 16.33
C GLU A 35 5.17 -4.55 15.92
N GLN A 36 5.32 -5.47 16.85
CA GLN A 36 5.77 -6.84 16.58
C GLN A 36 4.82 -7.59 15.65
N ALA A 37 3.51 -7.43 15.84
CA ALA A 37 2.49 -8.03 14.99
C ALA A 37 2.51 -7.46 13.57
N LEU A 38 2.77 -6.15 13.41
CA LEU A 38 2.94 -5.51 12.11
C LEU A 38 4.22 -5.99 11.40
N TYR A 39 5.33 -6.15 12.12
CA TYR A 39 6.54 -6.77 11.57
C TYR A 39 6.27 -8.20 11.09
N ALA A 40 5.59 -9.03 11.88
CA ALA A 40 5.22 -10.38 11.48
C ALA A 40 4.32 -10.40 10.23
N THR A 41 3.34 -9.50 10.17
CA THR A 41 2.43 -9.36 9.03
C THR A 41 3.16 -8.91 7.77
N LEU A 42 3.99 -7.89 7.86
CA LEU A 42 4.56 -7.23 6.68
C LEU A 42 5.84 -7.92 6.17
N LEU A 43 6.70 -8.44 7.04
CA LEU A 43 7.92 -9.12 6.64
C LEU A 43 7.69 -10.61 6.35
N ALA A 44 7.12 -11.34 7.34
CA ALA A 44 6.90 -12.78 7.24
C ALA A 44 5.62 -13.15 6.50
N SER A 45 4.71 -12.19 6.31
CA SER A 45 3.37 -12.45 5.77
C SER A 45 2.54 -13.41 6.67
N ALA A 46 2.69 -13.29 8.00
CA ALA A 46 2.02 -14.13 8.96
C ALA A 46 0.51 -13.87 8.97
N ASN A 47 -0.28 -14.86 8.54
CA ASN A 47 -1.73 -14.72 8.41
C ASN A 47 -2.41 -14.57 9.79
N GLU A 48 -1.95 -15.32 10.78
CA GLU A 48 -2.43 -15.20 12.17
C GLU A 48 -2.15 -13.82 12.77
N ALA A 49 -1.00 -13.21 12.42
CA ALA A 49 -0.68 -11.87 12.90
C ALA A 49 -1.56 -10.81 12.24
N ALA A 50 -1.83 -10.91 10.95
CA ALA A 50 -2.72 -10.02 10.24
C ALA A 50 -4.15 -10.08 10.81
N TYR A 51 -4.65 -11.29 11.09
CA TYR A 51 -5.94 -11.47 11.75
C TYR A 51 -5.95 -10.83 13.15
N ALA A 52 -4.93 -11.14 13.96
CA ALA A 52 -4.84 -10.64 15.33
C ALA A 52 -4.76 -9.10 15.38
N VAL A 53 -4.06 -8.46 14.45
CA VAL A 53 -4.05 -6.99 14.33
C VAL A 53 -5.46 -6.46 14.12
N GLY A 54 -6.20 -6.97 13.14
CA GLY A 54 -7.59 -6.55 12.87
C GLY A 54 -8.50 -6.74 14.08
N ALA A 55 -8.43 -7.92 14.71
CA ALA A 55 -9.26 -8.25 15.87
C ALA A 55 -8.97 -7.38 17.10
N ASN A 56 -7.67 -7.13 17.40
CA ASN A 56 -7.31 -6.31 18.56
C ASN A 56 -7.56 -4.82 18.32
N VAL A 57 -7.33 -4.32 17.10
CA VAL A 57 -7.64 -2.92 16.75
C VAL A 57 -9.16 -2.69 16.80
N GLY A 58 -9.97 -3.60 16.24
CA GLY A 58 -11.42 -3.55 16.33
C GLY A 58 -11.88 -3.52 17.79
N LYS A 59 -11.38 -4.45 18.61
CA LYS A 59 -11.69 -4.50 20.04
C LYS A 59 -11.33 -3.21 20.79
N ASN A 60 -10.16 -2.65 20.52
CA ASN A 60 -9.73 -1.40 21.17
C ASN A 60 -10.57 -0.20 20.72
N ALA A 61 -11.22 -0.28 19.57
CA ALA A 61 -12.20 0.71 19.09
C ALA A 61 -13.64 0.44 19.59
N GLY A 62 -13.87 -0.58 20.43
CA GLY A 62 -15.18 -0.97 20.92
C GLY A 62 -15.99 -1.83 19.95
N HIS A 63 -15.33 -2.45 18.98
CA HIS A 63 -15.94 -3.24 17.91
C HIS A 63 -15.29 -4.64 17.78
N ASP A 64 -15.67 -5.38 16.75
CA ASP A 64 -15.14 -6.71 16.43
C ASP A 64 -14.20 -6.71 15.23
N TYR A 65 -13.75 -7.91 14.84
CA TYR A 65 -12.93 -8.14 13.64
C TYR A 65 -13.64 -7.73 12.35
N ASN A 66 -14.94 -8.01 12.24
CA ASN A 66 -15.70 -7.71 11.03
C ASN A 66 -15.81 -6.21 10.80
N TRP A 67 -15.99 -5.43 11.86
CA TRP A 67 -15.95 -3.98 11.79
C TRP A 67 -14.61 -3.50 11.21
N PHE A 68 -13.47 -4.09 11.64
CA PHE A 68 -12.16 -3.71 11.09
C PHE A 68 -12.06 -4.00 9.59
N VAL A 69 -12.54 -5.17 9.14
CA VAL A 69 -12.59 -5.50 7.71
C VAL A 69 -13.49 -4.55 6.93
N GLN A 70 -14.62 -4.14 7.51
CA GLN A 70 -15.45 -3.10 6.92
C GLN A 70 -14.72 -1.76 6.80
N GLN A 71 -13.94 -1.35 7.81
CA GLN A 71 -13.12 -0.14 7.72
C GLN A 71 -12.06 -0.22 6.62
N MET A 72 -11.49 -1.39 6.33
CA MET A 72 -10.62 -1.57 5.16
C MET A 72 -11.35 -1.24 3.85
N ASN A 73 -12.60 -1.70 3.70
CA ASN A 73 -13.42 -1.43 2.51
C ASN A 73 -13.83 0.04 2.43
N VAL A 74 -14.23 0.66 3.54
CA VAL A 74 -14.54 2.10 3.60
C VAL A 74 -13.31 2.90 3.18
N ARG A 75 -12.15 2.60 3.76
CA ARG A 75 -10.90 3.32 3.44
C ARG A 75 -10.50 3.17 1.98
N CYS A 76 -10.65 1.98 1.40
CA CYS A 76 -10.37 1.76 -0.02
C CYS A 76 -11.25 2.68 -0.90
N LYS A 77 -12.54 2.79 -0.60
CA LYS A 77 -13.48 3.68 -1.32
C LYS A 77 -13.11 5.15 -1.16
N GLU A 78 -12.76 5.60 0.05
CA GLU A 78 -12.29 6.97 0.29
C GLU A 78 -11.05 7.33 -0.53
N LEU A 79 -10.19 6.36 -0.80
CA LEU A 79 -9.03 6.53 -1.68
C LEU A 79 -9.37 6.50 -3.17
N GLY A 80 -10.63 6.30 -3.53
CA GLY A 80 -11.12 6.20 -4.91
C GLY A 80 -11.02 4.77 -5.49
N GLY A 81 -10.85 3.75 -4.64
CA GLY A 81 -10.83 2.33 -5.04
C GLY A 81 -12.25 1.76 -5.10
N ASN A 82 -12.76 1.55 -6.31
CA ASN A 82 -14.14 1.13 -6.56
C ASN A 82 -14.27 -0.31 -7.07
N ASN A 83 -13.15 -0.99 -7.28
CA ASN A 83 -13.09 -2.34 -7.85
C ASN A 83 -12.43 -3.34 -6.89
N SER A 84 -12.56 -3.10 -5.60
CA SER A 84 -11.99 -3.94 -4.55
C SER A 84 -12.98 -4.21 -3.45
N HIS A 85 -12.90 -5.41 -2.89
CA HIS A 85 -13.59 -5.79 -1.68
C HIS A 85 -12.71 -6.70 -0.84
N PHE A 86 -12.52 -6.36 0.42
CA PHE A 86 -11.75 -7.13 1.38
C PHE A 86 -12.70 -7.91 2.30
N ALA A 87 -12.53 -9.23 2.33
CA ALA A 87 -13.30 -10.14 3.18
C ALA A 87 -12.51 -10.56 4.43
N ASN A 88 -11.19 -10.33 4.44
CA ASN A 88 -10.31 -10.65 5.56
C ASN A 88 -9.07 -9.74 5.56
N THR A 89 -8.26 -9.81 6.63
CA THR A 89 -7.07 -8.98 6.81
C THR A 89 -5.79 -9.63 6.29
N ASN A 90 -5.80 -10.92 5.98
CA ASN A 90 -4.60 -11.71 5.65
C ASN A 90 -4.46 -12.00 4.16
N GLY A 91 -5.52 -11.86 3.38
CA GLY A 91 -5.50 -12.11 1.93
C GLY A 91 -5.62 -13.58 1.53
N LEU A 92 -5.99 -14.48 2.45
CA LEU A 92 -6.36 -15.85 2.09
C LEU A 92 -7.61 -15.83 1.20
N HIS A 93 -7.71 -16.84 0.35
CA HIS A 93 -8.79 -16.90 -0.65
C HIS A 93 -10.18 -16.86 -0.01
N ASP A 94 -11.00 -16.00 -0.55
CA ASP A 94 -12.44 -15.89 -0.32
C ASP A 94 -13.06 -15.37 -1.63
N PRO A 95 -14.19 -15.92 -2.09
CA PRO A 95 -14.85 -15.47 -3.33
C PRO A 95 -15.17 -13.98 -3.36
N ASN A 96 -15.36 -13.38 -2.17
CA ASN A 96 -15.65 -11.97 -2.02
C ASN A 96 -14.38 -11.13 -1.75
N HIS A 97 -13.17 -11.73 -1.79
CA HIS A 97 -11.90 -11.03 -1.59
C HIS A 97 -11.23 -10.79 -2.93
N TYR A 98 -11.42 -9.61 -3.48
CA TYR A 98 -10.88 -9.24 -4.80
C TYR A 98 -10.39 -7.80 -4.83
N THR A 99 -9.50 -7.52 -5.77
CA THR A 99 -8.95 -6.18 -6.00
C THR A 99 -8.47 -6.05 -7.45
N CYS A 100 -8.05 -4.85 -7.82
CA CYS A 100 -7.38 -4.56 -9.09
C CYS A 100 -6.08 -3.77 -8.87
N ALA A 101 -5.24 -3.72 -9.90
CA ALA A 101 -3.93 -3.05 -9.82
C ALA A 101 -4.07 -1.55 -9.50
N ARG A 102 -5.09 -0.87 -10.06
CA ARG A 102 -5.36 0.55 -9.80
C ARG A 102 -5.67 0.81 -8.33
N ASP A 103 -6.58 0.05 -7.75
CA ASP A 103 -7.01 0.26 -6.37
C ASP A 103 -5.87 -0.03 -5.38
N MET A 104 -5.09 -1.09 -5.63
CA MET A 104 -3.87 -1.36 -4.85
C MET A 104 -2.82 -0.26 -5.01
N ALA A 105 -2.71 0.37 -6.19
CA ALA A 105 -1.82 1.50 -6.39
C ALA A 105 -2.28 2.75 -5.60
N LEU A 106 -3.59 2.99 -5.46
CA LEU A 106 -4.14 4.05 -4.62
C LEU A 106 -3.79 3.83 -3.14
N ILE A 107 -3.95 2.60 -2.65
CA ILE A 107 -3.53 2.22 -1.29
C ILE A 107 -2.02 2.44 -1.12
N GLY A 108 -1.21 2.00 -2.08
CA GLY A 108 0.25 2.20 -2.06
C GLY A 108 0.65 3.68 -2.06
N ARG A 109 -0.09 4.52 -2.78
CA ARG A 109 0.10 5.98 -2.78
C ARG A 109 -0.16 6.57 -1.39
N GLU A 110 -1.22 6.15 -0.74
CA GLU A 110 -1.56 6.60 0.61
C GLU A 110 -0.48 6.24 1.63
N LEU A 111 0.14 5.06 1.50
CA LEU A 111 1.20 4.61 2.41
C LEU A 111 2.41 5.55 2.45
N PHE A 112 2.65 6.38 1.42
CA PHE A 112 3.70 7.40 1.47
C PHE A 112 3.48 8.48 2.54
N LYS A 113 2.28 8.59 3.11
CA LYS A 113 1.97 9.48 4.24
C LYS A 113 2.25 8.84 5.60
N HIS A 114 2.64 7.55 5.64
CA HIS A 114 2.81 6.76 6.86
C HIS A 114 4.28 6.29 7.00
N PRO A 115 5.17 7.09 7.60
CA PRO A 115 6.59 6.78 7.71
C PRO A 115 6.86 5.48 8.49
N GLU A 116 6.02 5.12 9.46
CA GLU A 116 6.12 3.89 10.25
C GLU A 116 6.02 2.65 9.36
N PHE A 117 5.19 2.69 8.30
CA PHE A 117 5.12 1.61 7.33
C PHE A 117 6.48 1.36 6.68
N PHE A 118 7.16 2.42 6.24
CA PHE A 118 8.47 2.30 5.59
C PHE A 118 9.54 1.83 6.56
N LYS A 119 9.52 2.27 7.82
CA LYS A 119 10.40 1.75 8.88
C LYS A 119 10.29 0.22 8.99
N ILE A 120 9.07 -0.30 8.99
CA ILE A 120 8.84 -1.75 9.09
C ILE A 120 9.31 -2.47 7.82
N VAL A 121 8.81 -2.08 6.64
CA VAL A 121 9.06 -2.85 5.41
C VAL A 121 10.49 -2.76 4.88
N GLN A 122 11.27 -1.76 5.30
CA GLN A 122 12.70 -1.66 4.99
C GLN A 122 13.58 -2.50 5.93
N THR A 123 13.03 -3.01 7.02
CA THR A 123 13.74 -3.91 7.92
C THR A 123 13.92 -5.26 7.22
N LEU A 124 15.18 -5.71 7.10
CA LEU A 124 15.49 -6.94 6.37
C LEU A 124 15.29 -8.20 7.23
N ASN A 125 15.53 -8.10 8.52
CA ASN A 125 15.29 -9.16 9.50
C ASN A 125 14.71 -8.56 10.77
N TYR A 126 13.90 -9.34 11.47
CA TYR A 126 13.31 -8.93 12.72
C TYR A 126 13.21 -10.12 13.69
N THR A 127 13.42 -9.86 14.95
CA THR A 127 13.31 -10.86 16.01
C THR A 127 12.28 -10.42 17.05
N ILE A 128 11.28 -11.25 17.28
CA ILE A 128 10.45 -11.18 18.48
C ILE A 128 11.20 -11.95 19.58
N PRO A 129 11.64 -11.30 20.65
CA PRO A 129 12.35 -11.97 21.71
C PRO A 129 11.43 -12.92 22.49
N LYS A 130 12.02 -13.94 23.11
CA LYS A 130 11.29 -14.81 24.03
C LYS A 130 10.69 -14.01 25.17
N SER A 131 9.44 -14.32 25.51
CA SER A 131 8.70 -13.73 26.63
C SER A 131 8.00 -14.83 27.45
N LYS A 132 7.17 -14.42 28.42
CA LYS A 132 6.37 -15.39 29.20
C LYS A 132 5.33 -16.14 28.34
N THR A 133 4.91 -15.57 27.23
CA THR A 133 3.81 -16.11 26.38
C THR A 133 4.25 -16.49 24.98
N VAL A 134 5.46 -16.12 24.56
CA VAL A 134 5.94 -16.29 23.18
C VAL A 134 7.38 -16.81 23.20
N GLU A 135 7.68 -17.83 22.41
CA GLU A 135 9.05 -18.23 22.14
C GLU A 135 9.73 -17.21 21.20
N LYS A 136 11.07 -17.31 21.08
CA LYS A 136 11.81 -16.47 20.13
C LYS A 136 11.35 -16.78 18.70
N HIS A 137 10.97 -15.76 17.95
CA HIS A 137 10.70 -15.86 16.51
C HIS A 137 11.62 -14.94 15.74
N GLU A 138 12.22 -15.47 14.67
CA GLU A 138 13.08 -14.72 13.78
C GLU A 138 12.57 -14.88 12.34
N PHE A 139 12.43 -13.78 11.61
CA PHE A 139 11.91 -13.79 10.25
C PHE A 139 12.49 -12.65 9.41
N TYR A 140 12.39 -12.83 8.10
CA TYR A 140 13.09 -12.03 7.12
C TYR A 140 12.11 -11.40 6.12
N GLN A 141 12.48 -10.22 5.59
CA GLN A 141 11.75 -9.55 4.54
C GLN A 141 11.64 -10.44 3.28
N LYS A 142 10.41 -10.71 2.84
CA LYS A 142 10.15 -11.53 1.65
C LYS A 142 10.29 -10.74 0.32
N HIS A 143 10.26 -9.42 0.37
CA HIS A 143 10.36 -8.56 -0.81
C HIS A 143 11.82 -8.43 -1.29
N LYS A 144 12.17 -9.22 -2.29
CA LYS A 144 13.57 -9.36 -2.75
C LYS A 144 14.19 -8.11 -3.38
N MET A 145 13.38 -7.15 -3.86
CA MET A 145 13.92 -5.89 -4.39
C MET A 145 14.50 -4.97 -3.31
N LEU A 146 14.25 -5.25 -2.04
CA LEU A 146 14.77 -4.49 -0.89
C LEU A 146 16.10 -5.03 -0.35
N TRP A 147 16.61 -6.16 -0.87
CA TRP A 147 17.83 -6.80 -0.38
C TRP A 147 19.06 -6.33 -1.13
N PRO A 148 19.92 -5.47 -0.53
CA PRO A 148 21.17 -5.05 -1.15
C PRO A 148 22.05 -6.26 -1.51
N GLY A 149 22.61 -6.25 -2.72
CA GLY A 149 23.44 -7.36 -3.22
C GLY A 149 22.66 -8.56 -3.76
N GLY A 150 21.33 -8.61 -3.58
CA GLY A 150 20.48 -9.65 -4.16
C GLY A 150 20.26 -9.44 -5.66
N SER A 151 20.02 -10.52 -6.41
CA SER A 151 19.79 -10.49 -7.87
C SER A 151 18.60 -9.62 -8.30
N TYR A 152 17.64 -9.42 -7.41
CA TYR A 152 16.46 -8.60 -7.65
C TYR A 152 16.55 -7.19 -7.06
N TYR A 153 17.64 -6.86 -6.36
CA TYR A 153 17.78 -5.56 -5.71
C TYR A 153 17.51 -4.40 -6.66
N TYR A 154 16.66 -3.47 -6.23
CA TYR A 154 16.38 -2.25 -6.99
C TYR A 154 16.60 -1.03 -6.11
N LYS A 155 17.64 -0.27 -6.39
CA LYS A 155 18.14 0.82 -5.54
C LYS A 155 17.11 1.92 -5.20
N TYR A 156 16.04 2.01 -5.98
CA TYR A 156 14.98 2.99 -5.76
C TYR A 156 13.79 2.42 -5.00
N ALA A 157 13.70 1.09 -4.83
CA ALA A 157 12.64 0.47 -4.05
C ALA A 157 12.76 0.88 -2.58
N VAL A 158 11.66 1.38 -2.00
CA VAL A 158 11.61 1.85 -0.61
C VAL A 158 10.62 1.07 0.24
N GLY A 159 9.84 0.16 -0.33
CA GLY A 159 8.90 -0.66 0.42
C GLY A 159 7.99 -1.46 -0.50
N GLY A 160 7.19 -2.32 0.10
CA GLY A 160 6.22 -3.11 -0.63
C GLY A 160 5.82 -4.39 0.07
N LYS A 161 5.00 -5.19 -0.60
CA LYS A 161 4.50 -6.47 -0.09
C LYS A 161 4.31 -7.45 -1.21
N THR A 162 4.77 -8.68 -1.01
CA THR A 162 4.49 -9.84 -1.87
C THR A 162 3.17 -10.50 -1.48
N GLY A 163 2.48 -11.11 -2.41
CA GLY A 163 1.32 -11.95 -2.17
C GLY A 163 1.32 -13.19 -3.05
N PHE A 164 0.69 -14.24 -2.55
CA PHE A 164 0.47 -15.46 -3.31
C PHE A 164 -0.75 -16.22 -2.78
N THR A 165 -1.62 -16.62 -3.67
CA THR A 165 -2.59 -17.72 -3.49
C THR A 165 -2.61 -18.53 -4.78
N SER A 166 -3.19 -19.73 -4.74
CA SER A 166 -3.34 -20.56 -5.96
C SER A 166 -4.14 -19.86 -7.05
N ASP A 167 -5.14 -19.06 -6.66
CA ASP A 167 -6.01 -18.34 -7.60
C ASP A 167 -5.40 -17.02 -8.09
N ALA A 168 -4.81 -16.24 -7.18
CA ALA A 168 -4.20 -14.95 -7.52
C ALA A 168 -2.82 -15.10 -8.16
N LEU A 169 -2.17 -16.26 -8.04
CA LEU A 169 -0.78 -16.47 -8.38
C LEU A 169 0.14 -15.48 -7.64
N ALA A 170 1.32 -15.20 -8.17
CA ALA A 170 2.23 -14.24 -7.53
C ALA A 170 1.79 -12.79 -7.80
N THR A 171 1.76 -11.99 -6.75
CA THR A 171 1.43 -10.57 -6.78
C THR A 171 2.49 -9.77 -6.03
N LEU A 172 2.68 -8.52 -6.44
CA LEU A 172 3.64 -7.62 -5.82
C LEU A 172 3.14 -6.18 -5.91
N ILE A 173 3.14 -5.49 -4.78
CA ILE A 173 3.12 -4.03 -4.75
C ILE A 173 4.49 -3.55 -4.30
N THR A 174 5.05 -2.58 -5.00
CA THR A 174 6.33 -1.96 -4.65
C THR A 174 6.21 -0.45 -4.74
N MET A 175 6.73 0.24 -3.75
CA MET A 175 6.92 1.68 -3.75
C MET A 175 8.37 2.00 -4.07
N ALA A 176 8.60 2.98 -4.94
CA ALA A 176 9.93 3.46 -5.31
C ALA A 176 10.03 4.97 -5.19
N LYS A 177 11.25 5.45 -4.84
CA LYS A 177 11.57 6.88 -4.76
C LYS A 177 12.89 7.16 -5.49
N LYS A 178 12.85 8.12 -6.42
CA LYS A 178 14.03 8.61 -7.14
C LYS A 178 13.97 10.14 -7.18
N GLY A 179 14.84 10.80 -6.42
CA GLY A 179 14.68 12.23 -6.12
C GLY A 179 13.35 12.49 -5.46
N ASP A 180 12.59 13.45 -5.95
CA ASP A 180 11.24 13.78 -5.47
C ASP A 180 10.12 12.95 -6.10
N THR A 181 10.43 12.16 -7.12
CA THR A 181 9.45 11.31 -7.77
C THR A 181 9.21 10.04 -6.97
N LYS A 182 7.96 9.87 -6.54
CA LYS A 182 7.46 8.68 -5.85
C LYS A 182 6.55 7.91 -6.81
N LEU A 183 6.76 6.61 -6.94
CA LEU A 183 5.96 5.73 -7.81
C LEU A 183 5.50 4.51 -7.02
N VAL A 184 4.33 4.02 -7.39
CA VAL A 184 3.80 2.72 -6.96
C VAL A 184 3.65 1.83 -8.18
N CYS A 185 4.17 0.63 -8.11
CA CYS A 185 4.00 -0.40 -9.12
C CYS A 185 3.24 -1.58 -8.51
N VAL A 186 2.23 -2.06 -9.21
CA VAL A 186 1.44 -3.24 -8.84
C VAL A 186 1.50 -4.24 -9.97
N VAL A 187 2.03 -5.43 -9.67
CA VAL A 187 2.06 -6.57 -10.59
C VAL A 187 1.15 -7.65 -10.00
N MET A 188 0.23 -8.14 -10.80
CA MET A 188 -0.77 -9.12 -10.37
C MET A 188 -0.80 -10.31 -11.31
N ARG A 189 -1.10 -11.49 -10.75
CA ARG A 189 -1.34 -12.74 -11.48
C ARG A 189 -0.19 -13.11 -12.44
N THR A 190 1.04 -13.04 -11.97
CA THR A 190 2.22 -13.51 -12.71
C THR A 190 2.81 -14.78 -12.10
N HIS A 191 3.70 -15.43 -12.83
CA HIS A 191 4.27 -16.71 -12.39
C HIS A 191 5.58 -16.50 -11.60
N GLY A 192 5.59 -17.05 -10.40
CA GLY A 192 6.77 -17.18 -9.57
C GLY A 192 7.49 -15.84 -9.34
N ARG A 193 8.79 -15.82 -9.62
CA ARG A 193 9.66 -14.66 -9.36
C ARG A 193 9.63 -13.59 -10.44
N ASN A 194 8.86 -13.76 -11.50
CA ASN A 194 8.71 -12.76 -12.57
C ASN A 194 8.16 -11.42 -12.04
N ILE A 195 7.45 -11.43 -10.92
CA ILE A 195 7.02 -10.20 -10.23
C ILE A 195 8.13 -9.17 -10.05
N PHE A 196 9.38 -9.60 -9.82
CA PHE A 196 10.50 -8.68 -9.57
C PHE A 196 11.05 -8.04 -10.84
N PRO A 197 11.41 -8.80 -11.91
CA PRO A 197 11.83 -8.18 -13.18
C PRO A 197 10.72 -7.35 -13.83
N ASP A 198 9.45 -7.79 -13.79
CA ASP A 198 8.32 -7.03 -14.33
C ASP A 198 8.18 -5.68 -13.61
N THR A 199 8.24 -5.68 -12.28
CA THR A 199 8.22 -4.44 -11.48
C THR A 199 9.40 -3.52 -11.83
N ARG A 200 10.61 -4.06 -12.01
CA ARG A 200 11.79 -3.29 -12.43
C ARG A 200 11.57 -2.63 -13.77
N HIS A 201 11.11 -3.38 -14.78
CA HIS A 201 10.86 -2.86 -16.12
C HIS A 201 9.84 -1.72 -16.10
N LEU A 202 8.76 -1.87 -15.34
CA LEU A 202 7.75 -0.82 -15.20
C LEU A 202 8.30 0.44 -14.53
N PHE A 203 9.09 0.31 -13.46
CA PHE A 203 9.74 1.47 -12.84
C PHE A 203 10.77 2.14 -13.76
N ASP A 204 11.61 1.36 -14.41
CA ASP A 204 12.63 1.90 -15.34
C ASP A 204 11.95 2.63 -16.50
N TYR A 205 10.86 2.07 -17.04
CA TYR A 205 10.03 2.73 -18.05
C TYR A 205 9.45 4.05 -17.52
N ALA A 206 8.83 4.02 -16.35
CA ALA A 206 8.18 5.22 -15.79
C ALA A 206 9.19 6.32 -15.46
N PHE A 207 10.31 5.99 -14.77
CA PHE A 207 11.36 6.96 -14.46
C PHE A 207 12.09 7.52 -15.69
N LYS A 208 12.11 6.77 -16.79
CA LYS A 208 12.73 7.21 -18.06
C LYS A 208 11.80 8.09 -18.86
N ASN A 209 10.52 7.78 -18.89
CA ASN A 209 9.58 8.35 -19.87
C ASN A 209 8.64 9.39 -19.28
N PHE A 210 8.58 9.57 -17.96
CA PHE A 210 7.73 10.55 -17.32
C PHE A 210 8.54 11.51 -16.47
N LYS A 211 8.07 12.77 -16.40
CA LYS A 211 8.65 13.83 -15.59
C LYS A 211 7.59 14.40 -14.65
N LYS A 212 7.91 14.50 -13.38
CA LYS A 212 7.10 15.25 -12.41
C LYS A 212 7.21 16.74 -12.74
N THR A 213 6.09 17.38 -13.00
CA THR A 213 6.01 18.81 -13.33
C THR A 213 5.07 19.47 -12.34
N PRO A 214 5.53 20.47 -11.55
CA PRO A 214 4.67 21.18 -10.63
C PRO A 214 3.60 21.96 -11.40
N VAL A 215 2.40 22.05 -10.83
CA VAL A 215 1.31 22.85 -11.40
C VAL A 215 1.56 24.32 -11.09
N SER A 216 1.98 24.64 -9.85
CA SER A 216 2.40 26.00 -9.49
C SER A 216 3.56 26.48 -10.37
N GLY A 217 3.46 27.70 -10.86
CA GLY A 217 4.46 28.33 -11.75
C GLY A 217 4.38 27.88 -13.22
N ASN A 218 3.59 26.85 -13.56
CA ASN A 218 3.29 26.47 -14.94
C ASN A 218 1.85 26.78 -15.34
N GLU A 219 0.96 26.96 -14.37
CA GLU A 219 -0.42 27.39 -14.57
C GLU A 219 -0.45 28.92 -14.70
N THR A 220 -1.14 29.40 -15.75
CA THR A 220 -1.23 30.83 -16.07
C THR A 220 -2.64 31.41 -15.83
N SER A 221 -3.63 30.58 -15.50
CA SER A 221 -4.96 31.03 -15.14
C SER A 221 -4.94 31.70 -13.76
N LYS A 222 -5.42 32.95 -13.67
CA LYS A 222 -5.47 33.70 -12.40
C LYS A 222 -6.31 32.98 -11.34
N ASP A 223 -7.43 32.41 -11.74
CA ASP A 223 -8.37 31.73 -10.83
C ASP A 223 -7.77 30.47 -10.19
N VAL A 224 -6.86 29.81 -10.91
CA VAL A 224 -6.17 28.60 -10.42
C VAL A 224 -4.85 28.99 -9.70
N GLY A 225 -4.20 30.06 -10.15
CA GLY A 225 -2.97 30.55 -9.52
C GLY A 225 -3.17 30.96 -8.07
N GLU A 226 -4.32 31.56 -7.72
CA GLU A 226 -4.64 31.93 -6.33
C GLU A 226 -4.90 30.71 -5.44
N ILE A 227 -5.51 29.64 -6.00
CA ILE A 227 -5.80 28.39 -5.27
C ILE A 227 -4.53 27.55 -5.09
N LEU A 228 -3.59 27.65 -6.03
CA LEU A 228 -2.34 26.89 -6.06
C LEU A 228 -1.15 27.70 -5.53
N ALA A 229 -1.38 28.82 -4.87
CA ALA A 229 -0.32 29.69 -4.32
C ALA A 229 0.49 29.02 -3.19
N ASP A 230 0.01 27.89 -2.65
CA ASP A 230 0.79 27.08 -1.73
C ASP A 230 1.85 26.28 -2.52
N GLU A 231 3.14 26.43 -2.17
CA GLU A 231 4.29 25.80 -2.82
C GLU A 231 4.23 24.25 -2.87
N ASN A 232 3.35 23.64 -2.08
CA ASN A 232 3.07 22.20 -2.07
C ASN A 232 1.91 21.79 -3.00
N SER A 233 1.31 22.74 -3.70
CA SER A 233 0.16 22.51 -4.56
C SER A 233 0.53 21.68 -5.77
N GLY A 234 -0.06 20.52 -5.88
CA GLY A 234 -0.20 19.64 -7.02
C GLY A 234 0.97 19.51 -8.00
N TYR A 235 1.08 18.36 -8.58
CA TYR A 235 1.97 18.10 -9.71
C TYR A 235 1.28 17.15 -10.69
N VAL A 236 1.74 17.18 -11.93
CA VAL A 236 1.36 16.22 -12.96
C VAL A 236 2.57 15.41 -13.39
N MET A 237 2.33 14.15 -13.77
CA MET A 237 3.34 13.30 -14.39
C MET A 237 3.17 13.39 -15.90
N LEU A 238 4.05 14.13 -16.56
CA LEU A 238 4.00 14.32 -18.00
C LEU A 238 4.88 13.29 -18.73
N PRO A 239 4.38 12.69 -19.82
CA PRO A 239 5.22 11.92 -20.74
C PRO A 239 6.36 12.80 -21.27
N LYS A 240 7.49 12.16 -21.57
CA LYS A 240 8.63 12.86 -22.16
C LYS A 240 8.23 13.45 -23.51
N GLY A 241 8.49 14.75 -23.68
CA GLY A 241 8.11 15.51 -24.88
C GLY A 241 6.79 16.23 -24.79
N VAL A 242 5.94 15.90 -23.82
CA VAL A 242 4.70 16.66 -23.53
C VAL A 242 5.04 17.82 -22.61
N LYS A 243 4.58 19.02 -22.95
CA LYS A 243 4.73 20.24 -22.14
C LYS A 243 3.47 20.47 -21.32
N PHE A 244 3.60 21.18 -20.20
CA PHE A 244 2.45 21.58 -19.38
C PHE A 244 1.41 22.36 -20.21
N SER A 245 1.86 23.24 -21.11
CA SER A 245 1.00 24.02 -22.02
C SER A 245 0.17 23.18 -23.02
N ASP A 246 0.52 21.89 -23.19
CA ASP A 246 -0.24 20.99 -24.07
C ASP A 246 -1.43 20.37 -23.36
N LEU A 247 -1.55 20.58 -22.04
CA LEU A 247 -2.67 20.09 -21.24
C LEU A 247 -3.88 20.99 -21.38
N LYS A 248 -5.06 20.37 -21.36
CA LYS A 248 -6.33 21.08 -21.21
C LYS A 248 -6.77 20.93 -19.76
N MET A 249 -6.96 22.06 -19.08
CA MET A 249 -7.54 22.06 -17.75
C MET A 249 -9.05 22.01 -17.83
N LYS A 250 -9.66 21.15 -17.03
CA LYS A 250 -11.11 21.12 -16.78
C LYS A 250 -11.31 21.27 -15.28
N MET A 251 -12.02 22.32 -14.87
CA MET A 251 -12.48 22.45 -13.49
C MET A 251 -13.81 21.73 -13.33
N GLU A 252 -13.87 20.81 -12.40
CA GLU A 252 -15.13 20.19 -11.97
C GLU A 252 -15.41 20.63 -10.53
N VAL A 253 -16.55 21.22 -10.32
CA VAL A 253 -17.05 21.56 -8.97
C VAL A 253 -17.79 20.34 -8.44
N ASP A 254 -17.34 19.79 -7.33
CA ASP A 254 -18.09 18.76 -6.62
C ASP A 254 -19.34 19.40 -5.98
N LYS A 255 -20.48 19.17 -6.63
CA LYS A 255 -21.79 19.69 -6.16
C LYS A 255 -22.27 19.06 -4.86
N SER A 256 -21.57 18.03 -4.34
CA SER A 256 -21.89 17.38 -3.05
C SER A 256 -21.24 18.07 -1.85
N MET A 257 -20.31 19.00 -2.08
CA MET A 257 -19.64 19.76 -1.03
C MET A 257 -20.43 21.00 -0.61
N PRO A 258 -20.46 21.37 0.68
CA PRO A 258 -21.00 22.64 1.13
C PRO A 258 -20.31 23.81 0.42
N SER A 259 -21.04 24.89 0.16
CA SER A 259 -20.57 26.06 -0.60
C SER A 259 -19.32 26.77 -0.07
N GLU A 260 -18.83 26.39 1.09
CA GLU A 260 -17.60 26.90 1.71
C GLU A 260 -16.36 26.02 1.49
N ALA A 261 -16.53 24.83 0.89
CA ALA A 261 -15.43 23.91 0.57
C ALA A 261 -15.14 23.95 -0.94
N ILE A 262 -14.56 25.04 -1.40
CA ILE A 262 -14.25 25.23 -2.82
C ILE A 262 -12.87 24.64 -3.10
N LEU A 263 -12.83 23.75 -4.09
CA LEU A 263 -11.67 23.28 -4.87
C LEU A 263 -10.64 22.39 -4.17
N THR A 264 -10.84 21.09 -4.26
CA THR A 264 -9.80 20.12 -3.87
C THR A 264 -9.30 19.19 -4.97
N GLU A 265 -9.90 19.14 -6.17
CA GLU A 265 -9.34 18.31 -7.26
C GLU A 265 -9.47 18.98 -8.63
N ALA A 266 -8.36 19.41 -9.19
CA ALA A 266 -8.25 19.61 -10.63
C ALA A 266 -7.99 18.25 -11.29
N ILE A 267 -8.97 17.69 -11.94
CA ILE A 267 -8.80 16.48 -12.75
C ILE A 267 -8.26 16.92 -14.12
N LEU A 268 -7.01 16.57 -14.39
CA LEU A 268 -6.43 16.70 -15.72
C LEU A 268 -6.99 15.57 -16.57
N SER A 269 -7.95 15.91 -17.44
CA SER A 269 -8.57 14.94 -18.34
C SER A 269 -7.60 14.47 -19.41
N GLU A 270 -7.73 13.20 -19.74
CA GLU A 270 -6.96 12.37 -20.64
C GLU A 270 -6.44 13.07 -21.92
N VAL A 271 -5.17 12.82 -22.21
CA VAL A 271 -4.61 13.04 -23.55
C VAL A 271 -5.36 12.11 -24.50
N GLN A 272 -6.19 12.63 -25.37
CA GLN A 272 -6.77 11.84 -26.46
C GLN A 272 -5.64 11.22 -27.26
N GLU A 273 -5.61 9.89 -27.30
CA GLU A 273 -4.81 9.13 -28.26
C GLU A 273 -5.13 9.64 -29.66
N ARG A 274 -4.12 10.18 -30.31
CA ARG A 274 -4.19 10.38 -31.77
C ARG A 274 -3.85 9.04 -32.40
N SER A 275 -4.86 8.43 -33.01
CA SER A 275 -4.76 7.34 -34.00
C SER A 275 -3.73 7.64 -35.10
#